data_3675fcbc5345a7c4a5466345469843c0
#
_entry.id   3675fcbc5345a7c4a5466345469843c0
#
_cell.length_a   1.000
_cell.length_b   1.000
_cell.length_c   1.000
_cell.angle_alpha   90.00
_cell.angle_beta   90.00
_cell.angle_gamma   90.00
#
_symmetry.space_group_name_H-M   'P 1'
#
loop_
_entity.id
_entity.type
_entity.pdbx_description
1 polymer ?
#
loop_
_entity_poly.entity_id
_entity_poly.type
_entity_poly.pdbx_seq_one_letter_code
_entity_poly.pdbx_strand_id
1 'polypeptide(L)' 'MPYVNIKVTKEGGPNDQGPSPEQKAELIAGVTELLSKVLNKNPSTTVVVIDEVSLDNWGIGGLPVPVFREQLDSINTP' A
#
# COMPACT_ATOMS: atom_id res chain seq x y z
N MET A 1 -17.59 -6.97 -12.37
CA MET A 1 -16.98 -5.73 -11.84
C MET A 1 -15.77 -6.07 -10.99
N PRO A 2 -14.60 -5.73 -11.43
CA PRO A 2 -13.42 -6.01 -10.60
C PRO A 2 -13.29 -5.02 -9.44
N TYR A 3 -12.77 -5.52 -8.34
CA TYR A 3 -12.45 -4.73 -7.16
C TYR A 3 -11.01 -5.03 -6.76
N VAL A 4 -10.24 -3.97 -6.59
CA VAL A 4 -8.84 -4.08 -6.15
C VAL A 4 -8.65 -3.23 -4.91
N ASN A 5 -8.05 -3.81 -3.89
CA ASN A 5 -7.70 -3.09 -2.67
C ASN A 5 -6.18 -3.11 -2.51
N ILE A 6 -5.60 -1.93 -2.38
CA ILE A 6 -4.17 -1.76 -2.15
C ILE A 6 -4.00 -1.23 -0.73
N LYS A 7 -3.30 -1.98 0.11
CA LYS A 7 -3.01 -1.54 1.46
C LYS A 7 -1.54 -1.16 1.54
N VAL A 8 -1.28 0.02 2.07
CA VAL A 8 0.08 0.52 2.28
C VAL A 8 0.19 1.09 3.68
N THR A 9 1.40 1.10 4.21
CA THR A 9 1.65 1.76 5.49
C THR A 9 1.73 3.27 5.30
N LYS A 10 1.46 4.00 6.38
CA LYS A 10 1.58 5.47 6.40
C LYS A 10 3.03 5.87 6.63
N GLU A 11 3.86 5.59 5.64
CA GLU A 11 5.27 5.96 5.66
C GLU A 11 5.73 6.25 4.23
N GLY A 12 6.87 6.91 4.11
CA GLY A 12 7.35 7.33 2.81
C GLY A 12 6.51 8.47 2.24
N GLY A 13 6.79 8.86 0.99
CA GLY A 13 6.10 9.97 0.35
C GLY A 13 6.43 11.32 0.96
N PRO A 14 5.73 12.38 0.55
CA PRO A 14 5.96 13.71 1.08
C PRO A 14 5.69 13.76 2.59
N ASN A 15 6.62 14.33 3.34
CA ASN A 15 6.51 14.48 4.80
C ASN A 15 6.37 13.15 5.54
N ASP A 16 6.76 12.04 4.91
CA ASP A 16 6.69 10.71 5.51
C ASP A 16 5.30 10.35 6.04
N GLN A 17 4.26 10.76 5.31
CA GLN A 17 2.88 10.51 5.70
C GLN A 17 2.15 9.56 4.74
N GLY A 18 2.93 8.83 3.92
CA GLY A 18 2.40 7.92 2.94
C GLY A 18 2.32 8.55 1.55
N PRO A 19 1.73 7.84 0.59
CA PRO A 19 1.65 8.32 -0.78
C PRO A 19 0.89 9.65 -0.90
N SER A 20 1.33 10.50 -1.82
CA SER A 20 0.62 11.73 -2.12
C SER A 20 -0.67 11.45 -2.90
N PRO A 21 -1.61 12.42 -2.94
CA PRO A 21 -2.80 12.26 -3.78
C PRO A 21 -2.45 11.98 -5.25
N GLU A 22 -1.38 12.57 -5.76
CA GLU A 22 -0.92 12.36 -7.14
C GLU A 22 -0.43 10.93 -7.35
N GLN A 23 0.31 10.40 -6.39
CA GLN A 23 0.78 9.00 -6.44
C GLN A 23 -0.39 8.02 -6.36
N LYS A 24 -1.37 8.32 -5.51
CA LYS A 24 -2.59 7.50 -5.42
C LYS A 24 -3.36 7.51 -6.73
N ALA A 25 -3.51 8.67 -7.35
CA ALA A 25 -4.18 8.79 -8.65
C ALA A 25 -3.47 7.97 -9.72
N GLU A 26 -2.15 7.99 -9.72
CA GLU A 26 -1.34 7.21 -10.65
C GLU A 26 -1.51 5.71 -10.43
N LEU A 27 -1.54 5.27 -9.17
CA LEU A 27 -1.77 3.86 -8.84
C LEU A 27 -3.16 3.40 -9.29
N ILE A 28 -4.17 4.21 -9.01
CA ILE A 28 -5.56 3.88 -9.39
C ILE A 28 -5.67 3.76 -10.92
N ALA A 29 -5.12 4.71 -11.64
CA ALA A 29 -5.16 4.69 -13.10
C ALA A 29 -4.37 3.51 -13.67
N GLY A 30 -3.19 3.26 -13.14
CA GLY A 30 -2.33 2.18 -13.63
C GLY A 30 -2.91 0.80 -13.40
N VAL A 31 -3.46 0.55 -12.21
CA VAL A 31 -4.11 -0.74 -11.90
C VAL A 31 -5.34 -0.94 -12.77
N THR A 32 -6.14 0.10 -12.96
CA THR A 32 -7.32 0.03 -13.82
C THR A 32 -6.92 -0.34 -15.25
N GLU A 33 -5.89 0.30 -15.79
CA GLU A 33 -5.37 0.01 -17.12
C GLU A 33 -4.87 -1.43 -17.24
N LEU A 34 -4.16 -1.90 -16.22
CA LEU A 34 -3.64 -3.26 -16.20
C LEU A 34 -4.76 -4.30 -16.27
N LEU A 35 -5.81 -4.12 -15.49
CA LEU A 35 -6.96 -5.04 -15.52
C LEU A 35 -7.68 -5.00 -16.86
N SER A 36 -7.78 -3.83 -17.47
CA SER A 36 -8.36 -3.70 -18.81
C SER A 36 -7.52 -4.46 -19.85
N LYS A 37 -6.21 -4.31 -19.76
CA LYS A 37 -5.28 -4.89 -20.71
C LYS A 37 -5.20 -6.42 -20.58
N VAL A 38 -5.10 -6.93 -19.36
CA VAL A 38 -4.88 -8.36 -19.11
C VAL A 38 -6.19 -9.14 -19.12
N LEU A 39 -7.24 -8.60 -18.51
CA LEU A 39 -8.50 -9.30 -18.31
C LEU A 39 -9.65 -8.76 -19.15
N ASN A 40 -9.40 -7.78 -19.99
CA ASN A 40 -10.43 -7.10 -20.78
C ASN A 40 -11.61 -6.59 -19.93
N LYS A 41 -11.30 -6.08 -18.73
CA LYS A 41 -12.32 -5.51 -17.86
C LYS A 41 -12.59 -4.07 -18.23
N ASN A 42 -13.86 -3.67 -18.06
CA ASN A 42 -14.28 -2.31 -18.38
C ASN A 42 -13.74 -1.32 -17.35
N PRO A 43 -12.92 -0.33 -17.78
CA PRO A 43 -12.39 0.64 -16.82
C PRO A 43 -13.47 1.40 -16.06
N SER A 44 -14.62 1.65 -16.68
CA SER A 44 -15.70 2.44 -16.06
C SER A 44 -16.38 1.72 -14.89
N THR A 45 -16.17 0.40 -14.77
CA THR A 45 -16.74 -0.39 -13.67
C THR A 45 -15.67 -1.04 -12.80
N THR A 46 -14.41 -0.68 -12.99
CA THR A 46 -13.31 -1.18 -12.18
C THR A 46 -13.14 -0.27 -10.97
N VAL A 47 -13.17 -0.87 -9.79
CA VAL A 47 -13.03 -0.15 -8.51
C VAL A 47 -11.67 -0.44 -7.91
N VAL A 48 -10.93 0.61 -7.57
CA VAL A 48 -9.64 0.50 -6.89
C VAL A 48 -9.70 1.33 -5.61
N VAL A 49 -9.39 0.69 -4.49
CA VAL A 49 -9.37 1.35 -3.18
C VAL A 49 -7.96 1.28 -2.63
N ILE A 50 -7.48 2.39 -2.10
CA ILE A 50 -6.18 2.44 -1.43
C ILE A 50 -6.44 2.71 0.05
N ASP A 51 -6.00 1.78 0.91
CA ASP A 51 -6.08 1.93 2.35
C ASP A 51 -4.71 2.27 2.90
N GLU A 52 -4.64 3.34 3.66
CA GLU A 52 -3.44 3.72 4.39
C GLU A 52 -3.56 3.21 5.81
N VAL A 53 -2.62 2.38 6.23
CA VAL A 53 -2.66 1.70 7.53
C VAL A 53 -1.55 2.25 8.42
N SER A 54 -1.92 2.60 9.65
CA SER A 54 -0.94 3.01 10.65
C SER A 54 0.08 1.89 10.90
N LEU A 55 1.34 2.27 11.13
CA LEU A 55 2.39 1.29 11.42
C LEU A 55 2.04 0.42 12.63
N ASP A 56 1.34 0.98 13.61
CA ASP A 56 0.91 0.23 14.79
C ASP A 56 -0.13 -0.83 14.46
N ASN A 57 -0.81 -0.68 13.34
CA ASN A 57 -1.85 -1.62 12.88
C ASN A 57 -1.31 -2.66 11.90
N TRP A 58 -0.03 -2.58 11.58
CA TRP A 58 0.61 -3.50 10.63
C TRP A 58 1.48 -4.48 11.39
N GLY A 59 1.04 -5.72 11.47
CA GLY A 59 1.75 -6.77 12.20
C GLY A 59 2.59 -7.62 11.28
N ILE A 60 3.77 -7.97 11.75
CA ILE A 60 4.66 -8.90 11.07
C ILE A 60 5.39 -9.73 12.11
N GLY A 61 5.40 -11.03 11.92
CA GLY A 61 6.05 -11.92 12.87
C GLY A 61 5.45 -11.90 14.26
N GLY A 62 4.17 -11.53 14.37
CA GLY A 62 3.49 -11.44 15.68
C GLY A 62 3.70 -10.11 16.39
N LEU A 63 4.37 -9.15 15.74
CA LEU A 63 4.69 -7.85 16.36
C LEU A 63 4.24 -6.71 15.47
N PRO A 64 3.84 -5.56 16.06
CA PRO A 64 3.69 -4.34 15.28
C PRO A 64 5.00 -3.97 14.59
N VAL A 65 4.90 -3.39 13.39
CA VAL A 65 6.11 -3.09 12.59
C VAL A 65 7.16 -2.27 13.36
N PRO A 66 6.81 -1.23 14.13
CA PRO A 66 7.84 -0.49 14.86
C PRO A 66 8.65 -1.37 15.82
N VAL A 67 7.97 -2.29 16.50
CA VAL A 67 8.62 -3.21 17.44
C VAL A 67 9.47 -4.25 16.68
N PHE A 68 8.92 -4.77 15.59
CA PHE A 68 9.63 -5.72 14.74
C PHE A 68 10.93 -5.13 14.20
N ARG A 69 10.90 -3.88 13.74
CA ARG A 69 12.08 -3.18 13.22
C ARG A 69 13.12 -2.93 14.30
N GLU A 70 12.69 -2.61 15.51
CA GLU A 70 13.59 -2.47 16.66
C GLU A 70 14.32 -3.77 16.94
N GLN A 71 13.63 -4.90 16.91
CA GLN A 71 14.25 -6.20 17.15
C GLN A 71 15.24 -6.56 16.06
N LEU A 72 14.93 -6.25 14.79
CA LEU A 72 15.88 -6.48 13.70
C LEU A 72 17.14 -5.65 13.89
N ASP A 73 17.01 -4.40 14.29
CA ASP A 73 18.15 -3.52 14.54
C ASP A 73 19.01 -4.04 15.69
N SER A 74 18.37 -4.55 16.76
CA SER A 74 19.07 -5.12 17.91
C SER A 74 19.86 -6.37 17.52
N ILE A 75 19.33 -7.20 16.64
CA ILE A 75 19.99 -8.41 16.15
C ILE A 75 21.17 -8.06 15.24
N ASN A 76 21.02 -7.02 14.42
CA ASN A 76 22.01 -6.63 13.43
C ASN A 76 23.05 -5.63 13.94
N THR A 77 22.88 -5.11 15.14
CA THR A 77 23.83 -4.17 15.74
C THR A 77 24.85 -4.96 16.58
N PRO A 78 26.15 -4.84 16.28
CA PRO A 78 27.18 -5.55 17.04
C PRO A 78 27.31 -5.04 18.47
#